data_7d7abb1fcc317114e0a114cf0f6fdbc6
#
_entry.id   7d7abb1fcc317114e0a114cf0f6fdbc6
#
_cell.length_a   1.000
_cell.length_b   1.000
_cell.length_c   1.000
_cell.angle_alpha   90.00
_cell.angle_beta   90.00
_cell.angle_gamma   90.00
#
_symmetry.space_group_name_H-M   'P 1'
#
loop_
_entity.id
_entity.type
_entity.pdbx_description
1 polymer ?
#
loop_
_entity_poly.entity_id
_entity_poly.type
_entity_poly.pdbx_seq_one_letter_code
_entity_poly.pdbx_strand_id
1 'polypeptide(L)'
;ALEADGIGLPLDDRGHVVPIVPAAVIFDLPVGAWDHRPDADFGVDAVRAADTEFAVGCVGAGVGARAGALKGGVATASMTFDAGPAAGITVGALMVANPVGAVIDPQTGLPLDLGDTELGRLGLRRPSAADIDSLADLAAKHTVLNTTIGVVATDAVLDAPMTKRLAMAGHDGLGRAIRPAHSPLDGDTIFGIATGAVRPATPMPAPAGMHADVAVVAEVCRAAADVVQRAIVN
;
A
#
# COMPACT_ATOMS: atom_id res chain seq x y z
N ALA A 1 13.20 -7.03 19.67
CA ALA A 1 14.19 -6.39 18.80
C ALA A 1 14.20 -4.89 19.07
N LEU A 2 13.21 -4.11 18.65
CA LEU A 2 13.22 -2.64 18.71
C LEU A 2 13.51 -2.08 20.11
N GLU A 3 12.87 -2.59 21.16
CA GLU A 3 13.11 -2.14 22.54
C GLU A 3 14.57 -2.38 22.98
N ALA A 4 15.15 -3.53 22.61
CA ALA A 4 16.53 -3.87 22.91
C ALA A 4 17.54 -2.93 22.20
N ASP A 5 17.14 -2.35 21.09
CA ASP A 5 17.93 -1.39 20.30
C ASP A 5 17.61 0.08 20.70
N GLY A 6 16.82 0.29 21.75
CA GLY A 6 16.42 1.61 22.22
C GLY A 6 15.46 2.36 21.30
N ILE A 7 14.76 1.65 20.41
CA ILE A 7 13.82 2.22 19.43
C ILE A 7 12.40 2.15 20.00
N GLY A 8 11.78 3.30 20.23
CA GLY A 8 10.42 3.38 20.74
C GLY A 8 10.11 4.76 21.33
N LEU A 9 8.89 4.90 21.89
CA LEU A 9 8.48 6.08 22.62
C LEU A 9 9.26 6.14 23.95
N PRO A 10 10.05 7.20 24.23
CA PRO A 10 10.73 7.35 25.51
C PRO A 10 9.72 7.48 26.64
N LEU A 11 9.92 6.70 27.71
CA LEU A 11 9.05 6.74 28.90
C LEU A 11 9.67 7.52 30.07
N ASP A 12 10.98 7.53 30.14
CA ASP A 12 11.73 8.19 31.23
C ASP A 12 13.13 8.64 30.76
N ASP A 13 13.85 9.25 31.66
CA ASP A 13 15.25 9.72 31.46
C ASP A 13 16.31 8.61 31.66
N ARG A 14 15.88 7.38 31.97
CA ARG A 14 16.75 6.20 32.13
C ARG A 14 16.94 5.40 30.85
N GLY A 15 16.31 5.84 29.76
CA GLY A 15 16.40 5.19 28.46
C GLY A 15 15.39 4.06 28.23
N HIS A 16 14.36 3.94 29.07
CA HIS A 16 13.29 3.00 28.80
C HIS A 16 12.41 3.49 27.65
N VAL A 17 12.15 2.61 26.69
CA VAL A 17 11.33 2.90 25.52
C VAL A 17 10.25 1.85 25.35
N VAL A 18 9.13 2.25 24.75
CA VAL A 18 8.07 1.33 24.30
C VAL A 18 7.90 1.49 22.78
N PRO A 19 8.22 0.44 21.99
CA PRO A 19 7.93 0.45 20.57
C PRO A 19 6.42 0.52 20.31
N ILE A 20 6.01 1.46 19.45
CA ILE A 20 4.63 1.55 18.97
C ILE A 20 4.60 0.90 17.59
N VAL A 21 4.06 -0.32 17.51
CA VAL A 21 4.05 -1.13 16.29
C VAL A 21 2.59 -1.42 15.91
N PRO A 22 1.94 -0.54 15.11
CA PRO A 22 0.64 -0.87 14.56
C PRO A 22 0.78 -2.06 13.61
N ALA A 23 -0.21 -2.97 13.64
CA ALA A 23 -0.17 -4.19 12.87
C ALA A 23 -1.54 -4.49 12.23
N ALA A 24 -1.50 -5.11 11.06
CA ALA A 24 -2.63 -5.73 10.40
C ALA A 24 -2.16 -7.05 9.77
N VAL A 25 -3.10 -7.98 9.56
CA VAL A 25 -2.80 -9.28 8.98
C VAL A 25 -3.66 -9.52 7.75
N ILE A 26 -3.14 -10.23 6.75
CA ILE A 26 -3.93 -10.80 5.67
C ILE A 26 -4.47 -12.17 6.11
N PHE A 27 -5.56 -12.60 5.50
CA PHE A 27 -6.09 -13.95 5.70
C PHE A 27 -5.70 -14.83 4.52
N ASP A 28 -4.77 -15.73 4.73
CA ASP A 28 -4.24 -16.67 3.73
C ASP A 28 -4.12 -18.12 4.24
N LEU A 29 -4.65 -18.42 5.42
CA LEU A 29 -4.54 -19.73 6.07
C LEU A 29 -4.95 -20.92 5.18
N PRO A 30 -5.98 -20.81 4.30
CA PRO A 30 -6.34 -21.92 3.41
C PRO A 30 -5.35 -22.19 2.27
N VAL A 31 -4.37 -21.28 2.05
CA VAL A 31 -3.41 -21.37 0.94
C VAL A 31 -2.20 -22.23 1.30
N GLY A 32 -1.84 -22.26 2.57
CA GLY A 32 -0.69 -22.99 3.10
C GLY A 32 -1.07 -23.96 4.22
N ALA A 33 -0.16 -24.16 5.17
CA ALA A 33 -0.42 -24.95 6.36
C ALA A 33 -1.24 -24.13 7.37
N TRP A 34 -2.38 -24.65 7.79
CA TRP A 34 -3.35 -23.97 8.65
C TRP A 34 -2.78 -23.51 9.99
N ASP A 35 -1.83 -24.23 10.53
CA ASP A 35 -1.17 -23.99 11.81
C ASP A 35 0.10 -23.11 11.70
N HIS A 36 0.56 -22.79 10.48
CA HIS A 36 1.74 -21.96 10.27
C HIS A 36 1.35 -20.48 10.27
N ARG A 37 1.74 -19.77 11.33
CA ARG A 37 1.43 -18.34 11.55
C ARG A 37 2.68 -17.56 11.92
N PRO A 38 2.71 -16.25 11.61
CA PRO A 38 3.76 -15.38 12.12
C PRO A 38 3.86 -15.41 13.65
N ASP A 39 5.07 -15.44 14.16
CA ASP A 39 5.41 -15.44 15.58
C ASP A 39 6.43 -14.32 15.90
N ALA A 40 7.01 -14.35 17.10
CA ALA A 40 7.99 -13.36 17.53
C ALA A 40 9.28 -13.41 16.71
N ASP A 41 9.69 -14.60 16.26
CA ASP A 41 10.92 -14.77 15.48
C ASP A 41 10.75 -14.17 14.08
N PHE A 42 9.58 -14.30 13.44
CA PHE A 42 9.25 -13.60 12.21
C PHE A 42 9.42 -12.07 12.36
N GLY A 43 8.96 -11.51 13.50
CA GLY A 43 9.12 -10.07 13.76
C GLY A 43 10.57 -9.65 13.94
N VAL A 44 11.38 -10.47 14.60
CA VAL A 44 12.82 -10.22 14.75
C VAL A 44 13.55 -10.29 13.42
N ASP A 45 13.25 -11.30 12.62
CA ASP A 45 13.87 -11.49 11.30
C ASP A 45 13.46 -10.38 10.32
N ALA A 46 12.19 -9.94 10.35
CA ALA A 46 11.73 -8.82 9.54
C ALA A 46 12.47 -7.51 9.86
N VAL A 47 12.70 -7.22 11.15
CA VAL A 47 13.47 -6.03 11.55
C VAL A 47 14.93 -6.13 11.09
N ARG A 48 15.54 -7.31 11.20
CA ARG A 48 16.95 -7.53 10.79
C ARG A 48 17.13 -7.50 9.27
N ALA A 49 16.12 -7.96 8.52
CA ALA A 49 16.13 -8.00 7.07
C ALA A 49 15.64 -6.70 6.42
N ALA A 50 15.22 -5.70 7.22
CA ALA A 50 14.73 -4.43 6.68
C ALA A 50 15.84 -3.70 5.92
N ASP A 51 15.59 -3.42 4.63
CA ASP A 51 16.52 -2.72 3.74
C ASP A 51 15.72 -1.85 2.76
N THR A 52 16.43 -0.99 2.04
CA THR A 52 15.87 -0.20 0.93
C THR A 52 15.63 -1.06 -0.31
N GLU A 53 16.41 -2.12 -0.49
CA GLU A 53 16.24 -3.11 -1.56
C GLU A 53 15.57 -4.36 -0.99
N PHE A 54 14.39 -4.70 -1.49
CA PHE A 54 13.65 -5.87 -1.05
C PHE A 54 12.93 -6.55 -2.21
N ALA A 55 12.66 -7.85 -2.05
CA ALA A 55 11.96 -8.63 -3.04
C ALA A 55 10.46 -8.26 -3.07
N VAL A 56 9.86 -8.31 -4.28
CA VAL A 56 8.43 -8.09 -4.51
C VAL A 56 7.75 -9.37 -5.04
N GLY A 57 6.42 -9.37 -5.10
CA GLY A 57 5.63 -10.52 -5.52
C GLY A 57 5.25 -11.44 -4.37
N CYS A 58 5.29 -12.75 -4.59
CA CYS A 58 4.89 -13.76 -3.60
C CYS A 58 5.98 -13.99 -2.55
N VAL A 59 6.32 -12.98 -1.77
CA VAL A 59 7.35 -13.00 -0.73
C VAL A 59 6.81 -12.45 0.59
N GLY A 60 7.41 -12.83 1.72
CA GLY A 60 7.03 -12.33 3.03
C GLY A 60 5.52 -12.43 3.26
N ALA A 61 4.88 -11.33 3.64
CA ALA A 61 3.43 -11.25 3.83
C ALA A 61 2.61 -11.54 2.55
N GLY A 62 3.23 -11.50 1.37
CA GLY A 62 2.58 -11.79 0.09
C GLY A 62 2.61 -13.26 -0.35
N VAL A 63 3.24 -14.17 0.41
CA VAL A 63 3.43 -15.59 0.01
C VAL A 63 2.10 -16.28 -0.26
N GLY A 64 1.12 -16.13 0.65
CA GLY A 64 -0.21 -16.72 0.53
C GLY A 64 -1.27 -15.77 -0.04
N ALA A 65 -0.89 -14.54 -0.39
CA ALA A 65 -1.82 -13.52 -0.85
C ALA A 65 -2.50 -13.90 -2.18
N ARG A 66 -3.79 -13.55 -2.30
CA ARG A 66 -4.62 -13.80 -3.49
C ARG A 66 -5.43 -12.55 -3.82
N ALA A 67 -5.34 -12.10 -5.06
CA ALA A 67 -6.11 -10.98 -5.59
C ALA A 67 -7.25 -11.52 -6.47
N GLY A 68 -8.42 -11.69 -5.87
CA GLY A 68 -9.53 -12.41 -6.53
C GLY A 68 -9.12 -13.83 -6.92
N ALA A 69 -9.14 -14.14 -8.20
CA ALA A 69 -8.75 -15.43 -8.74
C ALA A 69 -7.23 -15.61 -8.95
N LEU A 70 -6.47 -14.52 -8.94
CA LEU A 70 -5.03 -14.50 -9.19
C LEU A 70 -4.21 -14.63 -7.91
N LYS A 71 -2.91 -14.87 -8.05
CA LYS A 71 -1.97 -14.66 -6.95
C LYS A 71 -1.89 -13.17 -6.64
N GLY A 72 -1.91 -12.85 -5.35
CA GLY A 72 -1.53 -11.53 -4.86
C GLY A 72 -0.03 -11.45 -4.58
N GLY A 73 0.39 -10.44 -3.83
CA GLY A 73 1.80 -10.27 -3.51
C GLY A 73 2.09 -8.94 -2.83
N VAL A 74 3.38 -8.73 -2.60
CA VAL A 74 3.94 -7.45 -2.10
C VAL A 74 4.45 -6.66 -3.28
N ALA A 75 4.09 -5.37 -3.37
CA ALA A 75 4.73 -4.48 -4.33
C ALA A 75 4.75 -3.03 -3.83
N THR A 76 5.49 -2.19 -4.53
CA THR A 76 5.69 -0.79 -4.19
C THR A 76 5.61 0.10 -5.42
N ALA A 77 5.26 1.35 -5.18
CA ALA A 77 5.35 2.42 -6.17
C ALA A 77 5.62 3.74 -5.46
N SER A 78 6.28 4.66 -6.15
CA SER A 78 6.53 6.00 -5.63
C SER A 78 6.49 7.04 -6.74
N MET A 79 6.38 8.30 -6.34
CA MET A 79 6.56 9.46 -7.19
C MET A 79 7.13 10.64 -6.39
N THR A 80 7.93 11.43 -7.06
CA THR A 80 8.43 12.70 -6.53
C THR A 80 7.86 13.82 -7.37
N PHE A 81 7.46 14.92 -6.75
CA PHE A 81 6.92 16.07 -7.45
C PHE A 81 8.05 16.96 -7.99
N ASP A 82 8.08 17.16 -9.29
CA ASP A 82 9.05 18.05 -9.94
C ASP A 82 8.68 19.53 -9.82
N ALA A 83 7.39 19.83 -9.62
CA ALA A 83 6.87 21.19 -9.59
C ALA A 83 5.60 21.31 -8.73
N GLY A 84 5.10 22.52 -8.56
CA GLY A 84 3.85 22.81 -7.85
C GLY A 84 4.00 22.91 -6.33
N PRO A 85 2.89 22.87 -5.59
CA PRO A 85 2.88 23.06 -4.13
C PRO A 85 3.71 22.02 -3.37
N ALA A 86 3.84 20.81 -3.90
CA ALA A 86 4.56 19.70 -3.30
C ALA A 86 5.94 19.47 -3.94
N ALA A 87 6.49 20.41 -4.71
CA ALA A 87 7.78 20.25 -5.38
C ALA A 87 8.88 19.75 -4.42
N GLY A 88 9.60 18.71 -4.85
CA GLY A 88 10.66 18.04 -4.09
C GLY A 88 10.16 17.00 -3.08
N ILE A 89 8.87 16.92 -2.82
CA ILE A 89 8.26 15.91 -1.92
C ILE A 89 8.10 14.60 -2.66
N THR A 90 8.38 13.50 -1.97
CA THR A 90 8.14 12.13 -2.41
C THR A 90 6.97 11.51 -1.67
N VAL A 91 6.14 10.77 -2.39
CA VAL A 91 5.09 9.90 -1.83
C VAL A 91 5.31 8.49 -2.37
N GLY A 92 5.31 7.52 -1.48
CA GLY A 92 5.46 6.10 -1.82
C GLY A 92 4.39 5.25 -1.14
N ALA A 93 4.12 4.09 -1.73
CA ALA A 93 3.28 3.07 -1.13
C ALA A 93 3.95 1.70 -1.21
N LEU A 94 3.77 0.90 -0.17
CA LEU A 94 4.06 -0.53 -0.14
C LEU A 94 2.75 -1.24 0.19
N MET A 95 2.33 -2.16 -0.68
CA MET A 95 1.04 -2.84 -0.56
C MET A 95 1.22 -4.36 -0.52
N VAL A 96 0.38 -5.02 0.25
CA VAL A 96 0.16 -6.48 0.19
C VAL A 96 -1.23 -6.69 -0.36
N ALA A 97 -1.32 -7.08 -1.63
CA ALA A 97 -2.59 -7.24 -2.33
C ALA A 97 -3.18 -8.63 -2.06
N ASN A 98 -4.24 -8.67 -1.22
CA ASN A 98 -4.98 -9.90 -0.92
C ASN A 98 -6.50 -9.62 -0.85
N PRO A 99 -7.10 -8.94 -1.87
CA PRO A 99 -8.51 -8.58 -1.84
C PRO A 99 -9.45 -9.74 -2.24
N VAL A 100 -10.70 -9.66 -1.78
CA VAL A 100 -11.81 -10.46 -2.33
C VAL A 100 -12.06 -10.07 -3.78
N GLY A 101 -12.06 -8.79 -4.07
CA GLY A 101 -12.35 -8.24 -5.39
C GLY A 101 -11.30 -8.59 -6.45
N ALA A 102 -11.68 -8.43 -7.71
CA ALA A 102 -10.81 -8.59 -8.86
C ALA A 102 -9.89 -7.37 -9.03
N VAL A 103 -8.66 -7.61 -9.46
CA VAL A 103 -7.68 -6.57 -9.84
C VAL A 103 -7.57 -6.39 -11.35
N ILE A 104 -8.26 -7.23 -12.11
CA ILE A 104 -8.33 -7.19 -13.57
C ILE A 104 -9.77 -7.11 -14.04
N ASP A 105 -9.97 -6.47 -15.16
CA ASP A 105 -11.25 -6.45 -15.88
C ASP A 105 -11.49 -7.83 -16.51
N PRO A 106 -12.57 -8.54 -16.16
CA PRO A 106 -12.85 -9.87 -16.69
C PRO A 106 -13.13 -9.88 -18.20
N GLN A 107 -13.46 -8.74 -18.81
CA GLN A 107 -13.71 -8.65 -20.25
C GLN A 107 -12.42 -8.51 -21.05
N THR A 108 -11.43 -7.86 -20.49
CA THR A 108 -10.18 -7.54 -21.18
C THR A 108 -8.98 -8.34 -20.65
N GLY A 109 -9.10 -8.90 -19.44
CA GLY A 109 -8.00 -9.55 -18.72
C GLY A 109 -6.86 -8.61 -18.33
N LEU A 110 -7.10 -7.29 -18.39
CA LEU A 110 -6.12 -6.26 -18.07
C LEU A 110 -6.39 -5.65 -16.69
N PRO A 111 -5.37 -5.10 -16.03
CA PRO A 111 -5.56 -4.40 -14.77
C PRO A 111 -6.62 -3.30 -14.87
N LEU A 112 -7.40 -3.13 -13.80
CA LEU A 112 -8.46 -2.15 -13.74
C LEU A 112 -7.92 -0.71 -13.82
N ASP A 113 -8.63 0.14 -14.56
CA ASP A 113 -8.40 1.58 -14.66
C ASP A 113 -6.97 2.02 -15.07
N LEU A 114 -6.23 1.13 -15.76
CA LEU A 114 -4.95 1.49 -16.36
C LEU A 114 -5.11 1.89 -17.83
N GLY A 115 -4.51 3.02 -18.18
CA GLY A 115 -4.41 3.46 -19.59
C GLY A 115 -3.29 2.73 -20.36
N ASP A 116 -3.30 2.87 -21.68
CA ASP A 116 -2.32 2.22 -22.57
C ASP A 116 -0.86 2.57 -22.23
N THR A 117 -0.60 3.77 -21.71
CA THR A 117 0.74 4.21 -21.28
C THR A 117 1.25 3.35 -20.10
N GLU A 118 0.41 3.12 -19.11
CA GLU A 118 0.77 2.30 -17.94
C GLU A 118 0.89 0.82 -18.31
N LEU A 119 0.02 0.31 -19.18
CA LEU A 119 0.14 -1.06 -19.72
C LEU A 119 1.46 -1.25 -20.45
N GLY A 120 1.88 -0.26 -21.27
CA GLY A 120 3.19 -0.26 -21.94
C GLY A 120 4.35 -0.23 -20.95
N ARG A 121 4.27 0.58 -19.90
CA ARG A 121 5.27 0.65 -18.82
C ARG A 121 5.45 -0.69 -18.12
N LEU A 122 4.37 -1.42 -17.89
CA LEU A 122 4.37 -2.74 -17.26
C LEU A 122 4.78 -3.87 -18.23
N GLY A 123 4.94 -3.58 -19.51
CA GLY A 123 5.25 -4.60 -20.52
C GLY A 123 4.13 -5.62 -20.74
N LEU A 124 2.89 -5.27 -20.38
CA LEU A 124 1.75 -6.17 -20.49
C LEU A 124 1.28 -6.28 -21.93
N ARG A 125 1.12 -7.50 -22.41
CA ARG A 125 0.43 -7.79 -23.67
C ARG A 125 -1.08 -7.93 -23.43
N ARG A 126 -1.88 -7.60 -24.43
CA ARG A 126 -3.32 -7.87 -24.37
C ARG A 126 -3.55 -9.39 -24.38
N PRO A 127 -4.34 -9.93 -23.44
CA PRO A 127 -4.71 -11.35 -23.40
C PRO A 127 -5.46 -11.78 -24.67
N SER A 128 -5.31 -13.03 -25.07
CA SER A 128 -6.14 -13.65 -26.10
C SER A 128 -7.52 -14.00 -25.54
N ALA A 129 -8.48 -14.30 -26.42
CA ALA A 129 -9.82 -14.79 -25.99
C ALA A 129 -9.69 -16.06 -25.13
N ALA A 130 -8.79 -16.98 -25.47
CA ALA A 130 -8.55 -18.20 -24.71
C ALA A 130 -7.96 -17.92 -23.32
N ASP A 131 -7.11 -16.88 -23.15
CA ASP A 131 -6.61 -16.46 -21.85
C ASP A 131 -7.78 -15.93 -20.98
N ILE A 132 -8.69 -15.14 -21.57
CA ILE A 132 -9.89 -14.58 -20.89
C ILE A 132 -10.85 -15.70 -20.46
N ASP A 133 -11.12 -16.67 -21.34
CA ASP A 133 -11.97 -17.83 -21.03
C ASP A 133 -11.36 -18.64 -19.86
N SER A 134 -10.06 -18.88 -19.89
CA SER A 134 -9.34 -19.57 -18.80
C SER A 134 -9.41 -18.81 -17.47
N LEU A 135 -9.43 -17.49 -17.52
CA LEU A 135 -9.58 -16.63 -16.34
C LEU A 135 -10.98 -16.75 -15.72
N ALA A 136 -12.03 -16.85 -16.54
CA ALA A 136 -13.39 -17.04 -16.07
C ALA A 136 -13.53 -18.35 -15.28
N ASP A 137 -12.84 -19.42 -15.69
CA ASP A 137 -12.80 -20.70 -14.97
C ASP A 137 -12.11 -20.58 -13.61
N LEU A 138 -11.07 -19.73 -13.49
CA LEU A 138 -10.37 -19.48 -12.21
C LEU A 138 -11.23 -18.67 -11.23
N ALA A 139 -12.05 -17.74 -11.71
CA ALA A 139 -12.89 -16.88 -10.87
C ALA A 139 -13.89 -17.67 -9.99
N ALA A 140 -14.21 -18.91 -10.36
CA ALA A 140 -15.09 -19.81 -9.58
C ALA A 140 -14.46 -20.33 -8.28
N LYS A 141 -13.18 -20.10 -8.01
CA LYS A 141 -12.43 -20.62 -6.83
C LYS A 141 -12.25 -19.54 -5.77
N HIS A 142 -13.31 -19.10 -5.10
CA HIS A 142 -13.25 -18.01 -4.12
C HIS A 142 -12.68 -18.41 -2.74
N THR A 143 -11.85 -17.54 -2.15
CA THR A 143 -11.60 -17.50 -0.70
C THR A 143 -12.64 -16.60 -0.03
N VAL A 144 -13.09 -16.98 1.18
CA VAL A 144 -14.24 -16.31 1.85
C VAL A 144 -13.82 -15.05 2.60
N LEU A 145 -12.56 -14.95 3.07
CA LEU A 145 -12.03 -13.81 3.83
C LEU A 145 -10.69 -13.39 3.22
N ASN A 146 -10.51 -12.10 3.10
CA ASN A 146 -9.31 -11.49 2.53
C ASN A 146 -9.00 -10.15 3.21
N THR A 147 -7.91 -9.52 2.84
CA THR A 147 -7.52 -8.23 3.40
C THR A 147 -6.38 -7.66 2.56
N THR A 148 -6.51 -6.44 2.08
CA THR A 148 -5.39 -5.71 1.48
C THR A 148 -4.82 -4.75 2.51
N ILE A 149 -3.53 -4.88 2.79
CA ILE A 149 -2.86 -3.99 3.76
C ILE A 149 -1.74 -3.23 3.09
N GLY A 150 -1.44 -2.05 3.62
CA GLY A 150 -0.33 -1.28 3.09
C GLY A 150 0.07 -0.10 3.94
N VAL A 151 1.14 0.53 3.49
CA VAL A 151 1.67 1.77 4.04
C VAL A 151 1.74 2.79 2.92
N VAL A 152 1.26 4.01 3.18
CA VAL A 152 1.58 5.19 2.37
C VAL A 152 2.51 6.07 3.18
N ALA A 153 3.67 6.35 2.61
CA ALA A 153 4.72 7.14 3.25
C ALA A 153 5.02 8.40 2.44
N THR A 154 5.38 9.47 3.13
CA THR A 154 5.89 10.70 2.51
C THR A 154 7.00 11.31 3.35
N ASP A 155 7.93 12.01 2.70
CA ASP A 155 8.93 12.84 3.36
C ASP A 155 8.43 14.24 3.72
N ALA A 156 7.19 14.59 3.33
CA ALA A 156 6.56 15.86 3.68
C ALA A 156 6.44 16.06 5.20
N VAL A 157 6.52 17.31 5.64
CA VAL A 157 6.17 17.68 7.01
C VAL A 157 4.65 17.73 7.13
N LEU A 158 4.07 16.70 7.75
CA LEU A 158 2.64 16.59 8.03
C LEU A 158 2.44 16.38 9.54
N ASP A 159 1.36 16.92 10.08
CA ASP A 159 0.89 16.56 11.41
C ASP A 159 0.09 15.23 11.41
N ALA A 160 -0.33 14.76 12.59
CA ALA A 160 -1.07 13.51 12.72
C ALA A 160 -2.43 13.52 11.97
N PRO A 161 -3.27 14.57 12.03
CA PRO A 161 -4.48 14.69 11.22
C PRO A 161 -4.22 14.64 9.71
N MET A 162 -3.19 15.33 9.22
CA MET A 162 -2.80 15.34 7.81
C MET A 162 -2.27 13.97 7.36
N THR A 163 -1.46 13.31 8.18
CA THR A 163 -0.95 11.95 7.93
C THR A 163 -2.10 10.93 7.90
N LYS A 164 -3.08 11.07 8.79
CA LYS A 164 -4.31 10.26 8.71
C LYS A 164 -5.06 10.52 7.39
N ARG A 165 -5.14 11.78 6.94
CA ARG A 165 -5.78 12.12 5.66
C ARG A 165 -5.04 11.51 4.47
N LEU A 166 -3.70 11.46 4.51
CA LEU A 166 -2.87 10.77 3.53
C LEU A 166 -3.24 9.28 3.43
N ALA A 167 -3.32 8.58 4.57
CA ALA A 167 -3.74 7.17 4.61
C ALA A 167 -5.15 6.97 4.06
N MET A 168 -6.11 7.85 4.43
CA MET A 168 -7.47 7.82 3.90
C MET A 168 -7.52 7.98 2.37
N ALA A 169 -6.72 8.89 1.80
CA ALA A 169 -6.63 9.07 0.36
C ALA A 169 -6.04 7.85 -0.36
N GLY A 170 -5.19 7.07 0.31
CA GLY A 170 -4.70 5.79 -0.21
C GLY A 170 -5.81 4.80 -0.53
N HIS A 171 -6.92 4.81 0.21
CA HIS A 171 -8.08 3.95 -0.06
C HIS A 171 -8.78 4.28 -1.39
N ASP A 172 -8.67 5.50 -1.90
CA ASP A 172 -9.14 5.83 -3.26
C ASP A 172 -8.35 5.06 -4.32
N GLY A 173 -7.04 4.85 -4.08
CA GLY A 173 -6.19 4.02 -4.94
C GLY A 173 -6.57 2.53 -4.91
N LEU A 174 -6.93 2.02 -3.73
CA LEU A 174 -7.52 0.69 -3.58
C LEU A 174 -8.80 0.56 -4.43
N GLY A 175 -9.74 1.51 -4.30
CA GLY A 175 -10.99 1.52 -5.06
C GLY A 175 -10.82 1.63 -6.59
N ARG A 176 -9.68 2.17 -7.06
CA ARG A 176 -9.33 2.19 -8.49
C ARG A 176 -8.77 0.84 -8.97
N ALA A 177 -7.97 0.17 -8.13
CA ALA A 177 -7.26 -1.06 -8.52
C ALA A 177 -8.06 -2.34 -8.25
N ILE A 178 -9.10 -2.31 -7.41
CA ILE A 178 -9.82 -3.50 -6.91
C ILE A 178 -11.33 -3.30 -7.06
N ARG A 179 -12.05 -4.29 -7.59
CA ARG A 179 -13.51 -4.27 -7.74
C ARG A 179 -14.15 -5.60 -7.33
N PRO A 180 -15.08 -5.59 -6.35
CA PRO A 180 -15.33 -4.50 -5.41
C PRO A 180 -14.17 -4.35 -4.42
N ALA A 181 -13.85 -3.09 -4.03
CA ALA A 181 -13.01 -2.80 -2.87
C ALA A 181 -13.87 -2.70 -1.61
N HIS A 182 -13.24 -2.87 -0.43
CA HIS A 182 -13.88 -2.67 0.87
C HIS A 182 -15.16 -3.49 1.07
N SER A 183 -15.15 -4.73 0.57
CA SER A 183 -16.21 -5.70 0.85
C SER A 183 -16.29 -5.95 2.38
N PRO A 184 -17.47 -6.28 2.93
CA PRO A 184 -17.58 -6.71 4.33
C PRO A 184 -16.71 -7.93 4.71
N LEU A 185 -16.14 -8.60 3.72
CA LEU A 185 -15.23 -9.74 3.87
C LEU A 185 -13.75 -9.32 3.80
N ASP A 186 -13.47 -8.04 3.52
CA ASP A 186 -12.12 -7.46 3.49
C ASP A 186 -11.83 -6.68 4.76
N GLY A 187 -10.62 -6.83 5.29
CA GLY A 187 -10.09 -6.05 6.41
C GLY A 187 -9.13 -4.95 5.96
N ASP A 188 -9.39 -4.31 4.83
CA ASP A 188 -8.49 -3.37 4.18
C ASP A 188 -7.98 -2.29 5.12
N THR A 189 -6.66 -2.19 5.24
CA THR A 189 -6.00 -1.26 6.16
C THR A 189 -4.82 -0.56 5.51
N ILE A 190 -4.79 0.77 5.58
CA ILE A 190 -3.65 1.58 5.12
C ILE A 190 -3.10 2.39 6.29
N PHE A 191 -1.81 2.23 6.58
CA PHE A 191 -1.07 3.05 7.51
C PHE A 191 -0.47 4.26 6.81
N GLY A 192 -0.48 5.42 7.47
CA GLY A 192 0.17 6.63 6.98
C GLY A 192 1.46 6.92 7.76
N ILE A 193 2.53 7.27 7.05
CA ILE A 193 3.81 7.71 7.62
C ILE A 193 4.22 9.03 7.00
N ALA A 194 4.61 9.99 7.83
CA ALA A 194 5.26 11.22 7.40
C ALA A 194 6.58 11.36 8.16
N THR A 195 7.71 11.40 7.42
CA THR A 195 9.04 11.53 8.04
C THR A 195 9.38 12.96 8.42
N GLY A 196 8.72 13.93 7.80
CA GLY A 196 8.94 15.36 8.07
C GLY A 196 10.27 15.90 7.54
N ALA A 197 10.92 15.19 6.62
CA ALA A 197 12.25 15.57 6.13
C ALA A 197 12.24 16.73 5.12
N VAL A 198 11.14 16.91 4.37
CA VAL A 198 11.06 17.87 3.26
C VAL A 198 9.93 18.87 3.47
N ARG A 199 10.26 20.17 3.31
CA ARG A 199 9.28 21.25 3.14
C ARG A 199 9.42 21.82 1.73
N PRO A 200 8.31 22.20 1.07
CA PRO A 200 8.38 22.89 -0.21
C PRO A 200 9.20 24.18 -0.10
N ALA A 201 10.03 24.43 -1.09
CA ALA A 201 10.89 25.62 -1.13
C ALA A 201 10.09 26.93 -1.22
N THR A 202 8.89 26.88 -1.82
CA THR A 202 8.01 28.04 -2.01
C THR A 202 6.62 27.73 -1.46
N PRO A 203 6.27 28.28 -0.28
CA PRO A 203 4.92 28.15 0.25
C PRO A 203 3.91 28.80 -0.69
N MET A 204 2.83 28.09 -0.99
CA MET A 204 1.69 28.69 -1.71
C MET A 204 0.75 29.37 -0.71
N PRO A 205 0.19 30.55 -1.05
CA PRO A 205 -0.81 31.20 -0.22
C PRO A 205 -2.04 30.29 -0.06
N ALA A 206 -2.43 30.00 1.17
CA ALA A 206 -3.67 29.30 1.46
C ALA A 206 -4.85 30.27 1.37
N PRO A 207 -6.03 29.80 0.90
CA PRO A 207 -7.27 30.58 0.98
C PRO A 207 -7.58 30.96 2.44
N ALA A 208 -8.24 32.09 2.63
CA ALA A 208 -8.60 32.57 3.98
C ALA A 208 -9.40 31.49 4.74
N GLY A 209 -8.99 31.22 5.97
CA GLY A 209 -9.61 30.20 6.83
C GLY A 209 -9.14 28.77 6.59
N MET A 210 -8.23 28.54 5.66
CA MET A 210 -7.61 27.22 5.43
C MET A 210 -6.22 27.13 6.07
N HIS A 211 -5.77 25.91 6.36
CA HIS A 211 -4.42 25.66 6.84
C HIS A 211 -3.38 26.04 5.78
N ALA A 212 -2.23 26.57 6.22
CA ALA A 212 -1.17 27.01 5.30
C ALA A 212 -0.71 25.91 4.33
N ASP A 213 -0.67 24.66 4.78
CA ASP A 213 -0.19 23.53 4.00
C ASP A 213 -1.29 22.82 3.18
N VAL A 214 -2.51 23.39 3.07
CA VAL A 214 -3.65 22.75 2.40
C VAL A 214 -3.33 22.32 0.96
N ALA A 215 -2.57 23.12 0.22
CA ALA A 215 -2.18 22.81 -1.16
C ALA A 215 -1.21 21.63 -1.23
N VAL A 216 -0.25 21.54 -0.29
CA VAL A 216 0.68 20.41 -0.18
C VAL A 216 -0.08 19.14 0.18
N VAL A 217 -0.97 19.20 1.19
CA VAL A 217 -1.80 18.07 1.62
C VAL A 217 -2.68 17.56 0.46
N ALA A 218 -3.28 18.46 -0.33
CA ALA A 218 -4.08 18.06 -1.49
C ALA A 218 -3.25 17.26 -2.51
N GLU A 219 -2.03 17.74 -2.84
CA GLU A 219 -1.15 17.05 -3.79
C GLU A 219 -0.64 15.70 -3.26
N VAL A 220 -0.17 15.62 -2.01
CA VAL A 220 0.30 14.36 -1.46
C VAL A 220 -0.83 13.35 -1.29
N CYS A 221 -2.06 13.78 -0.99
CA CYS A 221 -3.24 12.90 -0.96
C CYS A 221 -3.59 12.38 -2.36
N ARG A 222 -3.53 13.23 -3.40
CA ARG A 222 -3.71 12.78 -4.78
C ARG A 222 -2.67 11.73 -5.15
N ALA A 223 -1.39 12.01 -4.86
CA ALA A 223 -0.30 11.08 -5.11
C ALA A 223 -0.45 9.75 -4.33
N ALA A 224 -0.97 9.80 -3.11
CA ALA A 224 -1.25 8.60 -2.31
C ALA A 224 -2.17 7.63 -3.04
N ALA A 225 -3.27 8.13 -3.63
CA ALA A 225 -4.17 7.31 -4.43
C ALA A 225 -3.46 6.72 -5.66
N ASP A 226 -2.66 7.52 -6.35
CA ASP A 226 -1.95 7.09 -7.57
C ASP A 226 -0.88 6.02 -7.26
N VAL A 227 -0.07 6.20 -6.20
CA VAL A 227 0.98 5.23 -5.84
C VAL A 227 0.40 3.95 -5.25
N VAL A 228 -0.71 4.00 -4.50
CA VAL A 228 -1.40 2.80 -4.02
C VAL A 228 -1.96 1.99 -5.18
N GLN A 229 -2.65 2.63 -6.13
CA GLN A 229 -3.14 1.96 -7.33
C GLN A 229 -1.99 1.26 -8.08
N ARG A 230 -0.89 1.99 -8.32
CA ARG A 230 0.29 1.45 -9.00
C ARG A 230 0.94 0.29 -8.23
N ALA A 231 1.08 0.40 -6.91
CA ALA A 231 1.67 -0.65 -6.10
C ALA A 231 0.84 -1.94 -6.11
N ILE A 232 -0.49 -1.85 -6.22
CA ILE A 232 -1.36 -3.03 -6.32
C ILE A 232 -1.23 -3.72 -7.68
N VAL A 233 -0.92 -2.96 -8.73
CA VAL A 233 -0.86 -3.46 -10.10
C VAL A 233 0.55 -3.95 -10.48
N ASN A 234 1.60 -3.44 -9.82
CA ASN A 234 2.99 -3.88 -10.08
C ASN A 234 3.25 -5.30 -9.59
#